data_75e41b9bf6d60275dfd04779eb79e219
#
_entry.id   75e41b9bf6d60275dfd04779eb79e219
#
_cell.length_a   1.000
_cell.length_b   1.000
_cell.length_c   1.000
_cell.angle_alpha   90.00
_cell.angle_beta   90.00
_cell.angle_gamma   90.00
#
_symmetry.space_group_name_H-M   'P 1'
#
loop_
_entity.id
_entity.type
_entity.pdbx_description
1 polymer ?
#
loop_
_entity_poly.entity_id
_entity_poly.type
_entity_poly.pdbx_seq_one_letter_code
_entity_poly.pdbx_strand_id
1 'polypeptide(L)'
;PLTVLLTHGHIDHAMGAPEFTGNDGKPECEIYMNHADTEIYLGMNSIENRKGYVLAGLGGQMPEGLEETFLPPAPMTFKDLKDGDRFDLGGISVETYALPGHTPGTMVMLIPEEKILILGDACNNATFLFDKNSLTVEEYRENLIQIQNRLEGRFDTTCLCHHVIWASKDMIRSVIEVCDTIMKDQADDVPFNFMGQQAFVAKKANEYFNRLDGGEGNIIYSKEKIRKKEVTP
;
A
#
# COMPACT_ATOMS: atom_id res chain seq x y z
N PRO A 1 -9.49 21.91 12.29
CA PRO A 1 -9.80 21.38 10.96
C PRO A 1 -9.31 19.95 10.84
N LEU A 2 -10.04 19.14 10.08
CA LEU A 2 -9.64 17.76 9.75
C LEU A 2 -8.90 17.76 8.39
N THR A 3 -7.86 16.93 8.30
CA THR A 3 -7.18 16.65 7.02
C THR A 3 -7.05 15.14 6.89
N VAL A 4 -7.36 14.59 5.72
CA VAL A 4 -7.26 13.16 5.42
C VAL A 4 -6.10 12.96 4.45
N LEU A 5 -5.18 12.06 4.79
CA LEU A 5 -4.06 11.67 3.94
C LEU A 5 -4.24 10.20 3.55
N LEU A 6 -4.36 9.91 2.27
CA LEU A 6 -4.50 8.56 1.74
C LEU A 6 -3.13 8.03 1.34
N THR A 7 -2.79 6.83 1.79
CA THR A 7 -1.53 6.18 1.43
C THR A 7 -1.47 5.80 -0.04
N HIS A 8 -2.60 5.34 -0.62
CA HIS A 8 -2.72 4.96 -2.03
C HIS A 8 -4.19 4.77 -2.43
N GLY A 9 -4.45 4.49 -3.72
CA GLY A 9 -5.78 4.52 -4.33
C GLY A 9 -6.59 3.21 -4.29
N HIS A 10 -6.17 2.16 -3.55
CA HIS A 10 -6.91 0.90 -3.48
C HIS A 10 -8.21 1.01 -2.66
N ILE A 11 -9.11 0.04 -2.87
CA ILE A 11 -10.47 0.04 -2.33
C ILE A 11 -10.50 0.18 -0.81
N ASP A 12 -9.74 -0.62 -0.12
CA ASP A 12 -9.70 -0.71 1.35
C ASP A 12 -8.97 0.46 2.02
N HIS A 13 -8.32 1.33 1.23
CA HIS A 13 -7.60 2.51 1.73
C HIS A 13 -8.27 3.83 1.35
N ALA A 14 -8.95 3.89 0.20
CA ALA A 14 -9.43 5.16 -0.35
C ALA A 14 -10.95 5.28 -0.46
N MET A 15 -11.71 4.15 -0.49
CA MET A 15 -13.15 4.19 -0.76
C MET A 15 -14.01 4.70 0.40
N GLY A 16 -13.44 4.92 1.59
CA GLY A 16 -14.08 5.65 2.68
C GLY A 16 -14.02 7.16 2.54
N ALA A 17 -13.25 7.70 1.60
CA ALA A 17 -13.11 9.14 1.41
C ALA A 17 -14.46 9.90 1.21
N PRO A 18 -15.49 9.36 0.53
CA PRO A 18 -16.78 9.99 0.42
C PRO A 18 -17.48 10.26 1.76
N GLU A 19 -17.16 9.53 2.82
CA GLU A 19 -17.71 9.80 4.18
C GLU A 19 -17.31 11.18 4.72
N PHE A 20 -16.25 11.78 4.16
CA PHE A 20 -15.78 13.11 4.53
C PHE A 20 -16.37 14.21 3.65
N THR A 21 -17.43 13.93 2.89
CA THR A 21 -18.16 14.93 2.10
C THR A 21 -19.38 15.44 2.84
N GLY A 22 -19.64 16.74 2.72
CA GLY A 22 -20.86 17.36 3.24
C GLY A 22 -22.11 17.04 2.41
N ASN A 23 -23.25 17.57 2.85
CA ASN A 23 -24.54 17.37 2.19
C ASN A 23 -24.61 17.92 0.76
N ASP A 24 -23.69 18.80 0.38
CA ASP A 24 -23.55 19.35 -0.97
C ASP A 24 -22.58 18.53 -1.88
N GLY A 25 -22.10 17.40 -1.37
CA GLY A 25 -21.15 16.51 -2.05
C GLY A 25 -19.71 17.05 -2.13
N LYS A 26 -19.42 18.16 -1.43
CA LYS A 26 -18.04 18.66 -1.31
C LYS A 26 -17.38 18.14 -0.05
N PRO A 27 -16.06 17.89 -0.08
CA PRO A 27 -15.33 17.50 1.11
C PRO A 27 -15.51 18.53 2.24
N GLU A 28 -15.89 18.07 3.44
CA GLU A 28 -15.91 18.89 4.66
C GLU A 28 -14.50 19.18 5.17
N CYS A 29 -13.51 18.46 4.66
CA CYS A 29 -12.11 18.58 5.00
C CYS A 29 -11.23 18.47 3.75
N GLU A 30 -9.95 18.77 3.89
CA GLU A 30 -8.98 18.54 2.83
C GLU A 30 -8.60 17.07 2.76
N ILE A 31 -8.75 16.46 1.59
CA ILE A 31 -8.39 15.06 1.34
C ILE A 31 -7.27 15.03 0.31
N TYR A 32 -6.17 14.38 0.67
CA TYR A 32 -4.96 14.29 -0.14
C TYR A 32 -4.73 12.84 -0.56
N MET A 33 -4.39 12.66 -1.84
CA MET A 33 -3.90 11.42 -2.43
C MET A 33 -2.88 11.75 -3.51
N ASN A 34 -1.84 10.94 -3.67
CA ASN A 34 -0.91 11.15 -4.78
C ASN A 34 -1.64 10.93 -6.12
N HIS A 35 -1.54 11.88 -7.03
CA HIS A 35 -2.27 11.86 -8.29
C HIS A 35 -1.86 10.73 -9.23
N ALA A 36 -0.70 10.07 -9.01
CA ALA A 36 -0.34 8.87 -9.78
C ALA A 36 -1.30 7.70 -9.56
N ASP A 37 -2.09 7.71 -8.46
CA ASP A 37 -3.10 6.69 -8.17
C ASP A 37 -4.53 7.08 -8.59
N THR A 38 -4.73 8.23 -9.24
CA THR A 38 -6.06 8.69 -9.66
C THR A 38 -6.79 7.65 -10.51
N GLU A 39 -6.12 7.06 -11.50
CA GLU A 39 -6.71 6.05 -12.36
C GLU A 39 -7.04 4.74 -11.61
N ILE A 40 -6.24 4.38 -10.61
CA ILE A 40 -6.51 3.23 -9.73
C ILE A 40 -7.79 3.49 -8.94
N TYR A 41 -7.87 4.65 -8.27
CA TYR A 41 -9.06 5.04 -7.52
C TYR A 41 -10.31 5.04 -8.40
N LEU A 42 -10.28 5.70 -9.56
CA LEU A 42 -11.42 5.78 -10.46
C LEU A 42 -11.84 4.41 -10.96
N GLY A 43 -10.88 3.56 -11.33
CA GLY A 43 -11.14 2.20 -11.80
C GLY A 43 -11.77 1.29 -10.75
N MET A 44 -11.50 1.52 -9.46
CA MET A 44 -12.02 0.73 -8.34
C MET A 44 -13.28 1.31 -7.70
N ASN A 45 -13.64 2.57 -8.00
CA ASN A 45 -14.72 3.29 -7.31
C ASN A 45 -16.14 2.85 -7.70
N SER A 46 -16.33 1.99 -8.70
CA SER A 46 -17.65 1.49 -9.02
C SER A 46 -18.23 0.61 -7.89
N ILE A 47 -19.54 0.67 -7.68
CA ILE A 47 -20.21 -0.20 -6.70
C ILE A 47 -19.94 -1.68 -7.00
N GLU A 48 -19.92 -2.04 -8.27
CA GLU A 48 -19.66 -3.42 -8.72
C GLU A 48 -18.26 -3.90 -8.28
N ASN A 49 -17.22 -3.10 -8.52
CA ASN A 49 -15.86 -3.45 -8.12
C ASN A 49 -15.73 -3.54 -6.60
N ARG A 50 -16.33 -2.60 -5.85
CA ARG A 50 -16.31 -2.62 -4.38
C ARG A 50 -17.05 -3.82 -3.81
N LYS A 51 -18.23 -4.16 -4.36
CA LYS A 51 -18.94 -5.38 -3.98
C LYS A 51 -18.12 -6.63 -4.29
N GLY A 52 -17.50 -6.69 -5.47
CA GLY A 52 -16.63 -7.80 -5.86
C GLY A 52 -15.45 -7.99 -4.90
N TYR A 53 -14.80 -6.92 -4.49
CA TYR A 53 -13.70 -6.94 -3.53
C TYR A 53 -14.15 -7.47 -2.15
N VAL A 54 -15.25 -6.92 -1.60
CA VAL A 54 -15.79 -7.35 -0.31
C VAL A 54 -16.25 -8.81 -0.38
N LEU A 55 -16.93 -9.20 -1.46
CA LEU A 55 -17.39 -10.58 -1.67
C LEU A 55 -16.21 -11.57 -1.69
N ALA A 56 -15.10 -11.20 -2.34
CA ALA A 56 -13.87 -12.02 -2.35
C ALA A 56 -13.27 -12.16 -0.95
N GLY A 57 -13.21 -11.08 -0.19
CA GLY A 57 -12.73 -11.08 1.21
C GLY A 57 -13.61 -11.90 2.16
N LEU A 58 -14.91 -12.02 1.87
CA LEU A 58 -15.88 -12.77 2.64
C LEU A 58 -16.08 -14.23 2.16
N GLY A 59 -15.18 -14.74 1.31
CA GLY A 59 -15.25 -16.11 0.80
C GLY A 59 -16.43 -16.39 -0.12
N GLY A 60 -16.93 -15.36 -0.83
CA GLY A 60 -17.96 -15.47 -1.84
C GLY A 60 -19.40 -15.38 -1.31
N GLN A 61 -19.61 -15.01 -0.05
CA GLN A 61 -20.94 -14.81 0.52
C GLN A 61 -21.12 -13.40 1.04
N MET A 62 -22.04 -12.65 0.45
CA MET A 62 -22.40 -11.31 0.91
C MET A 62 -23.42 -11.40 2.05
N PRO A 63 -23.13 -10.87 3.24
CA PRO A 63 -24.12 -10.78 4.32
C PRO A 63 -25.35 -10.00 3.91
N GLU A 64 -26.52 -10.43 4.39
CA GLU A 64 -27.79 -9.72 4.15
C GLU A 64 -27.72 -8.26 4.63
N GLY A 65 -28.15 -7.32 3.81
CA GLY A 65 -28.16 -5.89 4.12
C GLY A 65 -26.80 -5.19 3.92
N LEU A 66 -25.69 -5.90 3.74
CA LEU A 66 -24.38 -5.26 3.56
C LEU A 66 -24.32 -4.47 2.25
N GLU A 67 -24.98 -4.97 1.20
CA GLU A 67 -25.02 -4.26 -0.09
C GLU A 67 -25.63 -2.86 -0.03
N GLU A 68 -26.58 -2.65 0.89
CA GLU A 68 -27.27 -1.38 1.08
C GLU A 68 -26.40 -0.32 1.76
N THR A 69 -25.29 -0.75 2.37
CA THR A 69 -24.35 0.14 3.07
C THR A 69 -23.28 0.73 2.15
N PHE A 70 -23.17 0.28 0.90
CA PHE A 70 -22.22 0.83 -0.04
C PHE A 70 -22.57 2.26 -0.43
N LEU A 71 -21.68 3.18 -0.17
CA LEU A 71 -21.81 4.55 -0.63
C LEU A 71 -21.83 4.61 -2.16
N PRO A 72 -22.64 5.49 -2.75
CA PRO A 72 -22.60 5.71 -4.19
C PRO A 72 -21.19 6.20 -4.60
N PRO A 73 -20.74 5.87 -5.82
CA PRO A 73 -19.53 6.45 -6.37
C PRO A 73 -19.66 7.97 -6.39
N ALA A 74 -18.78 8.66 -5.69
CA ALA A 74 -18.74 10.12 -5.71
C ALA A 74 -17.57 10.59 -6.56
N PRO A 75 -17.74 11.63 -7.37
CA PRO A 75 -16.61 12.31 -7.99
C PRO A 75 -15.82 12.98 -6.87
N MET A 76 -14.66 12.41 -6.56
CA MET A 76 -13.75 12.95 -5.57
C MET A 76 -12.65 13.75 -6.27
N THR A 77 -12.41 14.96 -5.75
CA THR A 77 -11.23 15.75 -6.13
C THR A 77 -10.27 15.70 -4.97
N PHE A 78 -9.17 15.01 -5.16
CA PHE A 78 -8.09 14.96 -4.18
C PHE A 78 -7.09 16.09 -4.42
N LYS A 79 -6.59 16.68 -3.35
CA LYS A 79 -5.36 17.45 -3.41
C LYS A 79 -4.20 16.49 -3.65
N ASP A 80 -3.22 16.91 -4.44
CA ASP A 80 -2.05 16.10 -4.74
C ASP A 80 -1.16 15.98 -3.50
N LEU A 81 -0.99 14.76 -3.00
CA LEU A 81 -0.07 14.44 -1.90
C LEU A 81 1.33 14.21 -2.48
N LYS A 82 2.26 15.08 -2.15
CA LYS A 82 3.58 15.08 -2.75
C LYS A 82 4.65 14.55 -1.81
N ASP A 83 5.71 14.08 -2.43
CA ASP A 83 6.95 13.77 -1.72
C ASP A 83 7.52 15.02 -1.06
N GLY A 84 7.72 14.95 0.27
CA GLY A 84 8.24 16.06 1.06
C GLY A 84 7.19 17.04 1.60
N ASP A 85 5.88 16.80 1.37
CA ASP A 85 4.84 17.59 2.02
C ASP A 85 4.92 17.42 3.55
N ARG A 86 4.59 18.48 4.28
CA ARG A 86 4.56 18.50 5.73
C ARG A 86 3.28 19.13 6.26
N PHE A 87 2.64 18.43 7.17
CA PHE A 87 1.42 18.83 7.85
C PHE A 87 1.74 19.10 9.33
N ASP A 88 1.62 20.35 9.77
CA ASP A 88 1.81 20.73 11.16
C ASP A 88 0.48 20.60 11.92
N LEU A 89 0.47 19.79 12.95
CA LEU A 89 -0.69 19.52 13.81
C LEU A 89 -0.61 20.21 15.17
N GLY A 90 0.31 21.16 15.35
CA GLY A 90 0.47 21.91 16.59
C GLY A 90 1.29 21.16 17.63
N GLY A 91 2.53 20.84 17.32
CA GLY A 91 3.49 20.15 18.18
C GLY A 91 3.85 18.73 17.73
N ILE A 92 3.10 18.18 16.82
CA ILE A 92 3.39 16.95 16.05
C ILE A 92 3.24 17.31 14.57
N SER A 93 4.08 16.73 13.73
CA SER A 93 3.99 16.89 12.28
C SER A 93 3.92 15.55 11.56
N VAL A 94 3.33 15.56 10.36
CA VAL A 94 3.36 14.42 9.45
C VAL A 94 4.15 14.86 8.21
N GLU A 95 5.20 14.14 7.90
CA GLU A 95 5.98 14.31 6.67
C GLU A 95 5.68 13.16 5.74
N THR A 96 5.49 13.45 4.45
CA THR A 96 5.11 12.42 3.46
C THR A 96 6.25 12.15 2.49
N TYR A 97 6.39 10.88 2.10
CA TYR A 97 7.43 10.43 1.20
C TYR A 97 6.85 9.46 0.18
N ALA A 98 7.24 9.61 -1.08
CA ALA A 98 6.86 8.67 -2.12
C ALA A 98 7.63 7.36 -1.97
N LEU A 99 6.91 6.25 -1.98
CA LEU A 99 7.48 4.90 -2.04
C LEU A 99 6.71 4.05 -3.05
N PRO A 100 6.82 4.38 -4.35
CA PRO A 100 6.13 3.62 -5.38
C PRO A 100 6.63 2.18 -5.44
N GLY A 101 5.69 1.26 -5.68
CA GLY A 101 5.95 -0.17 -5.72
C GLY A 101 4.65 -0.94 -5.76
N HIS A 102 3.95 -1.00 -4.63
CA HIS A 102 2.61 -1.57 -4.53
C HIS A 102 1.64 -0.87 -5.51
N THR A 103 1.61 0.46 -5.50
CA THR A 103 1.04 1.30 -6.56
C THR A 103 2.03 2.38 -6.97
N PRO A 104 1.84 3.05 -8.14
CA PRO A 104 2.67 4.18 -8.55
C PRO A 104 2.60 5.37 -7.60
N GLY A 105 1.45 5.59 -6.96
CA GLY A 105 1.19 6.72 -6.06
C GLY A 105 1.32 6.37 -4.57
N THR A 106 1.88 5.21 -4.23
CA THR A 106 2.03 4.82 -2.82
C THR A 106 2.89 5.81 -2.05
N MET A 107 2.35 6.29 -0.93
CA MET A 107 3.00 7.23 -0.01
C MET A 107 3.19 6.59 1.36
N VAL A 108 4.28 6.94 2.02
CA VAL A 108 4.55 6.63 3.44
C VAL A 108 4.61 7.92 4.25
N MET A 109 4.35 7.83 5.55
CA MET A 109 4.21 9.00 6.39
C MET A 109 5.08 8.87 7.63
N LEU A 110 5.95 9.84 7.86
CA LEU A 110 6.78 9.92 9.05
C LEU A 110 6.17 10.89 10.07
N ILE A 111 6.10 10.46 11.32
CA ILE A 111 5.81 11.30 12.48
C ILE A 111 7.14 11.45 13.24
N PRO A 112 7.93 12.48 12.91
CA PRO A 112 9.31 12.56 13.41
C PRO A 112 9.42 12.74 14.93
N GLU A 113 8.46 13.41 15.55
CA GLU A 113 8.43 13.64 17.01
C GLU A 113 8.22 12.33 17.78
N GLU A 114 7.46 11.39 17.21
CA GLU A 114 7.18 10.06 17.76
C GLU A 114 8.11 8.97 17.21
N LYS A 115 8.95 9.31 16.24
CA LYS A 115 9.82 8.38 15.52
C LYS A 115 9.09 7.16 14.96
N ILE A 116 7.89 7.39 14.40
CA ILE A 116 7.05 6.38 13.76
C ILE A 116 7.03 6.62 12.26
N LEU A 117 7.29 5.55 11.49
CA LEU A 117 7.09 5.55 10.04
C LEU A 117 5.88 4.67 9.68
N ILE A 118 4.83 5.29 9.16
CA ILE A 118 3.65 4.60 8.65
C ILE A 118 3.96 4.12 7.23
N LEU A 119 4.10 2.82 7.08
CA LEU A 119 4.42 2.17 5.80
C LEU A 119 3.17 1.76 5.02
N GLY A 120 2.05 1.50 5.71
CA GLY A 120 0.85 1.01 5.04
C GLY A 120 1.12 -0.26 4.23
N ASP A 121 0.72 -0.23 2.96
CA ASP A 121 0.97 -1.32 2.00
C ASP A 121 2.24 -1.12 1.18
N ALA A 122 2.94 -0.01 1.39
CA ALA A 122 4.22 0.21 0.75
C ALA A 122 5.26 -0.87 1.11
N CYS A 123 5.19 -1.38 2.36
CA CYS A 123 6.11 -2.39 2.85
C CYS A 123 5.49 -3.07 4.09
N ASN A 124 5.10 -4.33 3.97
CA ASN A 124 4.44 -5.10 5.03
C ASN A 124 4.73 -6.60 4.93
N ASN A 125 4.04 -7.43 5.72
CA ASN A 125 4.23 -8.89 5.73
C ASN A 125 3.73 -9.60 4.46
N ALA A 126 3.03 -8.89 3.58
CA ALA A 126 2.50 -9.43 2.32
C ALA A 126 2.39 -8.32 1.26
N THR A 127 3.47 -7.58 1.02
CA THR A 127 3.47 -6.50 0.01
C THR A 127 3.15 -7.06 -1.37
N PHE A 128 2.04 -6.62 -1.97
CA PHE A 128 1.58 -7.09 -3.27
C PHE A 128 2.29 -6.34 -4.40
N LEU A 129 3.07 -7.09 -5.18
CA LEU A 129 3.77 -6.63 -6.39
C LEU A 129 3.40 -7.47 -7.63
N PHE A 130 2.18 -7.98 -7.68
CA PHE A 130 1.70 -8.79 -8.81
C PHE A 130 0.60 -8.11 -9.62
N ASP A 131 -0.05 -7.07 -9.08
CA ASP A 131 -1.08 -6.31 -9.80
C ASP A 131 -0.50 -5.61 -11.04
N LYS A 132 -1.35 -5.38 -12.04
CA LYS A 132 -0.94 -4.70 -13.29
C LYS A 132 -0.31 -3.33 -13.07
N ASN A 133 -0.72 -2.61 -12.02
CA ASN A 133 -0.25 -1.27 -11.69
C ASN A 133 1.00 -1.29 -10.79
N SER A 134 1.33 -2.42 -10.14
CA SER A 134 2.53 -2.52 -9.32
C SER A 134 3.80 -2.32 -10.17
N LEU A 135 4.84 -1.81 -9.56
CA LEU A 135 6.17 -1.77 -10.17
C LEU A 135 6.80 -3.19 -10.21
N THR A 136 7.92 -3.31 -10.91
CA THR A 136 8.74 -4.52 -10.84
C THR A 136 9.42 -4.63 -9.48
N VAL A 137 9.80 -5.85 -9.10
CA VAL A 137 10.57 -6.08 -7.86
C VAL A 137 11.88 -5.27 -7.86
N GLU A 138 12.53 -5.15 -9.02
CA GLU A 138 13.77 -4.38 -9.19
C GLU A 138 13.54 -2.89 -8.91
N GLU A 139 12.52 -2.27 -9.50
CA GLU A 139 12.18 -0.86 -9.28
C GLU A 139 11.77 -0.60 -7.83
N TYR A 140 10.95 -1.47 -7.27
CA TYR A 140 10.52 -1.38 -5.88
C TYR A 140 11.71 -1.46 -4.92
N ARG A 141 12.64 -2.40 -5.17
CA ARG A 141 13.89 -2.51 -4.40
C ARG A 141 14.71 -1.22 -4.42
N GLU A 142 14.87 -0.60 -5.59
CA GLU A 142 15.58 0.68 -5.72
C GLU A 142 14.91 1.77 -4.87
N ASN A 143 13.57 1.85 -4.90
CA ASN A 143 12.80 2.81 -4.12
C ASN A 143 12.92 2.55 -2.61
N LEU A 144 12.90 1.27 -2.17
CA LEU A 144 13.14 0.91 -0.77
C LEU A 144 14.53 1.36 -0.29
N ILE A 145 15.57 1.17 -1.09
CA ILE A 145 16.93 1.60 -0.74
C ILE A 145 16.98 3.13 -0.62
N GLN A 146 16.36 3.85 -1.54
CA GLN A 146 16.34 5.32 -1.51
C GLN A 146 15.63 5.83 -0.25
N ILE A 147 14.45 5.29 0.08
CA ILE A 147 13.70 5.73 1.26
C ILE A 147 14.41 5.35 2.56
N GLN A 148 15.03 4.16 2.64
CA GLN A 148 15.81 3.74 3.79
C GLN A 148 16.97 4.70 4.05
N ASN A 149 17.74 5.05 3.03
CA ASN A 149 18.87 5.99 3.15
C ASN A 149 18.39 7.39 3.56
N ARG A 150 17.27 7.85 3.00
CA ARG A 150 16.69 9.18 3.28
C ARG A 150 16.16 9.31 4.70
N LEU A 151 15.64 8.21 5.27
CA LEU A 151 15.01 8.20 6.58
C LEU A 151 15.86 7.51 7.66
N GLU A 152 17.12 7.19 7.38
CA GLU A 152 18.00 6.55 8.35
C GLU A 152 18.08 7.34 9.66
N GLY A 153 17.84 6.64 10.79
CA GLY A 153 17.87 7.24 12.14
C GLY A 153 16.69 8.15 12.47
N ARG A 154 15.71 8.33 11.57
CA ARG A 154 14.56 9.21 11.77
C ARG A 154 13.35 8.52 12.38
N PHE A 155 13.32 7.18 12.42
CA PHE A 155 12.26 6.39 13.05
C PHE A 155 12.84 5.19 13.79
N ASP A 156 12.12 4.73 14.80
CA ASP A 156 12.51 3.58 15.63
C ASP A 156 11.51 2.43 15.50
N THR A 157 10.31 2.70 14.96
CA THR A 157 9.26 1.70 14.73
C THR A 157 8.49 2.01 13.46
N THR A 158 7.85 0.98 12.87
CA THR A 158 7.01 1.10 11.69
C THR A 158 5.58 0.69 11.98
N CYS A 159 4.62 1.33 11.30
CA CYS A 159 3.19 1.03 11.38
C CYS A 159 2.68 0.52 10.03
N LEU A 160 1.99 -0.62 10.02
CA LEU A 160 1.49 -1.31 8.84
C LEU A 160 -0.04 -1.28 8.82
N CYS A 161 -0.65 -1.46 7.64
CA CYS A 161 -2.11 -1.46 7.51
C CYS A 161 -2.74 -2.86 7.63
N HIS A 162 -2.00 -3.93 7.33
CA HIS A 162 -2.51 -5.29 7.30
C HIS A 162 -1.71 -6.22 8.20
N HIS A 163 -2.38 -7.29 8.71
CA HIS A 163 -1.82 -8.38 9.51
C HIS A 163 -1.23 -7.93 10.85
N VAL A 164 -0.01 -7.43 10.85
CA VAL A 164 0.67 -6.90 12.02
C VAL A 164 0.64 -5.37 11.93
N ILE A 165 0.24 -4.71 13.02
CA ILE A 165 0.16 -3.24 13.04
C ILE A 165 1.53 -2.63 13.28
N TRP A 166 2.30 -3.18 14.21
CA TRP A 166 3.61 -2.65 14.60
C TRP A 166 4.71 -3.62 14.20
N ALA A 167 5.75 -3.07 13.57
CA ALA A 167 6.94 -3.81 13.19
C ALA A 167 8.20 -3.03 13.55
N SER A 168 9.37 -3.66 13.43
CA SER A 168 10.62 -3.03 13.78
C SER A 168 11.05 -2.01 12.72
N LYS A 169 12.02 -1.17 13.08
CA LYS A 169 12.70 -0.26 12.14
C LYS A 169 13.42 -1.00 10.99
N ASP A 170 13.65 -2.30 11.16
CA ASP A 170 14.37 -3.12 10.19
C ASP A 170 13.47 -3.69 9.08
N MET A 171 12.15 -3.42 9.12
CA MET A 171 11.17 -3.88 8.14
C MET A 171 11.61 -3.60 6.70
N ILE A 172 12.00 -2.37 6.38
CA ILE A 172 12.40 -1.99 5.02
C ILE A 172 13.64 -2.77 4.59
N ARG A 173 14.64 -2.89 5.45
CA ARG A 173 15.87 -3.65 5.17
C ARG A 173 15.54 -5.13 4.91
N SER A 174 14.70 -5.72 5.72
CA SER A 174 14.30 -7.12 5.56
C SER A 174 13.58 -7.34 4.22
N VAL A 175 12.71 -6.42 3.79
CA VAL A 175 12.03 -6.52 2.49
C VAL A 175 13.01 -6.29 1.32
N ILE A 176 14.02 -5.44 1.46
CA ILE A 176 15.10 -5.32 0.46
C ILE A 176 15.81 -6.68 0.29
N GLU A 177 16.12 -7.39 1.36
CA GLU A 177 16.71 -8.72 1.32
C GLU A 177 15.81 -9.76 0.63
N VAL A 178 14.47 -9.64 0.81
CA VAL A 178 13.49 -10.45 0.07
C VAL A 178 13.55 -10.13 -1.43
N CYS A 179 13.60 -8.85 -1.81
CA CYS A 179 13.80 -8.47 -3.22
C CYS A 179 15.07 -9.10 -3.80
N ASP A 180 16.19 -9.04 -3.07
CA ASP A 180 17.45 -9.64 -3.48
C ASP A 180 17.32 -11.16 -3.70
N THR A 181 16.56 -11.83 -2.84
CA THR A 181 16.30 -13.26 -2.92
C THR A 181 15.50 -13.60 -4.19
N ILE A 182 14.46 -12.81 -4.50
CA ILE A 182 13.66 -12.95 -5.72
C ILE A 182 14.54 -12.73 -6.97
N MET A 183 15.31 -11.64 -6.96
CA MET A 183 16.15 -11.26 -8.10
C MET A 183 17.29 -12.25 -8.39
N LYS A 184 17.69 -13.07 -7.40
CA LYS A 184 18.69 -14.15 -7.52
C LYS A 184 18.07 -15.51 -7.82
N ASP A 185 16.75 -15.59 -8.03
CA ASP A 185 16.02 -16.86 -8.22
C ASP A 185 16.18 -17.82 -7.03
N GLN A 186 16.15 -17.28 -5.82
CA GLN A 186 16.32 -18.00 -4.55
C GLN A 186 15.12 -17.86 -3.63
N ALA A 187 13.98 -17.39 -4.16
CA ALA A 187 12.72 -17.31 -3.43
C ALA A 187 12.11 -18.71 -3.24
N ASP A 188 11.29 -18.86 -2.22
CA ASP A 188 10.58 -20.13 -1.97
C ASP A 188 9.45 -20.37 -2.99
N ASP A 189 8.98 -19.32 -3.65
CA ASP A 189 7.98 -19.35 -4.72
C ASP A 189 6.69 -20.11 -4.35
N VAL A 190 6.18 -19.88 -3.14
CA VAL A 190 4.96 -20.55 -2.71
C VAL A 190 3.78 -20.04 -3.53
N PRO A 191 3.05 -20.92 -4.25
CA PRO A 191 1.93 -20.49 -5.07
C PRO A 191 0.87 -19.74 -4.26
N PHE A 192 0.39 -18.63 -4.81
CA PHE A 192 -0.65 -17.79 -4.23
C PHE A 192 -1.68 -17.41 -5.29
N ASN A 193 -2.95 -17.36 -4.91
CA ASN A 193 -4.02 -16.89 -5.78
C ASN A 193 -4.84 -15.84 -5.06
N PHE A 194 -5.04 -14.70 -5.69
CA PHE A 194 -5.89 -13.64 -5.16
C PHE A 194 -6.83 -13.15 -6.26
N MET A 195 -8.13 -13.30 -6.05
CA MET A 195 -9.17 -12.88 -7.01
C MET A 195 -8.93 -13.40 -8.44
N GLY A 196 -8.44 -14.66 -8.57
CA GLY A 196 -8.14 -15.29 -9.85
C GLY A 196 -6.77 -14.93 -10.46
N GLN A 197 -6.03 -14.02 -9.85
CA GLN A 197 -4.66 -13.69 -10.25
C GLN A 197 -3.68 -14.65 -9.56
N GLN A 198 -2.81 -15.26 -10.34
CA GLN A 198 -1.75 -16.12 -9.84
C GLN A 198 -0.50 -15.31 -9.51
N ALA A 199 0.07 -15.59 -8.36
CA ALA A 199 1.27 -14.95 -7.85
C ALA A 199 2.09 -15.95 -7.01
N PHE A 200 3.19 -15.47 -6.43
CA PHE A 200 4.08 -16.28 -5.60
C PHE A 200 4.47 -15.51 -4.33
N VAL A 201 4.36 -16.18 -3.18
CA VAL A 201 4.90 -15.66 -1.92
C VAL A 201 6.40 -15.93 -1.90
N ALA A 202 7.20 -14.89 -1.71
CA ALA A 202 8.66 -14.99 -1.83
C ALA A 202 9.32 -15.81 -0.72
N LYS A 203 8.81 -15.73 0.50
CA LYS A 203 9.29 -16.51 1.65
C LYS A 203 8.14 -17.29 2.27
N LYS A 204 8.37 -18.55 2.63
CA LYS A 204 7.37 -19.37 3.35
C LYS A 204 6.88 -18.64 4.59
N ALA A 205 5.57 -18.59 4.72
CA ALA A 205 4.88 -17.91 5.82
C ALA A 205 3.72 -18.76 6.33
N ASN A 206 3.24 -18.44 7.54
CA ASN A 206 2.02 -19.04 8.08
C ASN A 206 0.77 -18.35 7.49
N GLU A 207 -0.40 -18.71 7.95
CA GLU A 207 -1.70 -18.18 7.52
C GLU A 207 -1.88 -16.66 7.77
N TYR A 208 -1.07 -16.07 8.67
CA TYR A 208 -1.03 -14.63 8.96
C TYR A 208 0.11 -13.89 8.24
N PHE A 209 0.73 -14.51 7.25
CA PHE A 209 1.89 -14.02 6.52
C PHE A 209 3.13 -13.74 7.36
N ASN A 210 3.22 -14.29 8.57
CA ASN A 210 4.46 -14.26 9.34
C ASN A 210 5.44 -15.29 8.78
N ARG A 211 6.63 -14.84 8.42
CA ARG A 211 7.68 -15.67 7.82
C ARG A 211 8.11 -16.80 8.76
N LEU A 212 8.29 -18.00 8.21
CA LEU A 212 8.71 -19.17 8.99
C LEU A 212 10.22 -19.14 9.32
N ASP A 213 11.01 -18.31 8.64
CA ASP A 213 12.43 -18.10 8.93
C ASP A 213 12.68 -17.04 10.02
N GLY A 214 11.62 -16.47 10.60
CA GLY A 214 11.68 -15.47 11.67
C GLY A 214 11.98 -14.04 11.19
N GLY A 215 12.12 -13.79 9.89
CA GLY A 215 12.27 -12.44 9.33
C GLY A 215 10.95 -11.68 9.31
N GLU A 216 11.04 -10.35 9.25
CA GLU A 216 9.90 -9.46 9.05
C GLU A 216 9.71 -9.16 7.56
N GLY A 217 8.47 -8.84 7.17
CA GLY A 217 8.13 -8.42 5.81
C GLY A 217 8.26 -9.52 4.76
N ASN A 218 7.39 -9.48 3.78
CA ASN A 218 7.39 -10.43 2.67
C ASN A 218 6.82 -9.78 1.41
N ILE A 219 7.02 -10.43 0.29
CA ILE A 219 6.53 -9.97 -1.01
C ILE A 219 5.70 -11.07 -1.65
N ILE A 220 4.54 -10.70 -2.19
CA ILE A 220 3.77 -11.52 -3.10
C ILE A 220 3.90 -10.92 -4.49
N TYR A 221 4.48 -11.64 -5.44
CA TYR A 221 4.92 -11.09 -6.70
C TYR A 221 4.56 -11.96 -7.91
N SER A 222 4.60 -11.35 -9.09
CA SER A 222 4.50 -12.05 -10.36
C SER A 222 5.90 -12.27 -10.95
N LYS A 223 6.17 -13.49 -11.47
CA LYS A 223 7.45 -13.78 -12.15
C LYS A 223 7.68 -12.93 -13.41
N GLU A 224 6.62 -12.38 -13.98
CA GLU A 224 6.69 -11.48 -15.13
C GLU A 224 7.13 -10.05 -14.76
N LYS A 225 7.16 -9.73 -13.45
CA LYS A 225 7.44 -8.40 -12.91
C LYS A 225 8.69 -8.37 -12.01
N ILE A 226 9.65 -9.26 -12.22
CA ILE A 226 10.87 -9.25 -11.42
C ILE A 226 11.82 -8.14 -11.89
N ARG A 227 12.04 -8.02 -13.20
CA ARG A 227 12.99 -7.09 -13.80
C ARG A 227 12.32 -6.04 -14.65
N LYS A 228 12.94 -4.87 -14.73
CA LYS A 228 12.59 -3.86 -15.74
C LYS A 228 12.67 -4.49 -17.12
N LYS A 229 11.69 -4.19 -17.98
CA LYS A 229 11.81 -4.54 -19.40
C LYS A 229 12.88 -3.66 -20.02
N GLU A 230 13.87 -4.27 -20.66
CA GLU A 230 14.84 -3.51 -21.46
C GLU A 230 14.05 -2.77 -22.55
N VAL A 231 14.13 -1.45 -22.55
CA VAL A 231 13.63 -0.65 -23.67
C VAL A 231 14.65 -0.84 -24.78
N THR A 232 14.35 -1.76 -25.68
CA THR A 232 15.16 -1.89 -26.92
C THR A 232 14.95 -0.59 -27.71
N PRO A 233 16.03 0.13 -28.07
CA PRO A 233 15.97 1.40 -28.77
C PRO A 233 15.35 1.28 -30.17
#